data_8f1622c92948222837d89ef559717942
#
_entry.id   8f1622c92948222837d89ef559717942
#
_cell.length_a   1.000
_cell.length_b   1.000
_cell.length_c   1.000
_cell.angle_alpha   90.00
_cell.angle_beta   90.00
_cell.angle_gamma   90.00
#
_symmetry.space_group_name_H-M   'P 1'
#
loop_
_entity.id
_entity.type
_entity.pdbx_description
1 polymer ?
#
loop_
_entity_poly.entity_id
_entity_poly.type
_entity_poly.pdbx_seq_one_letter_code
_entity_poly.pdbx_strand_id
1 'polypeptide(L)'
;NRANGFVVTANSDHTGASFDGNPTNDGFAPQQTDNINAGYRTARIVELIEATDQHTRATNEAAISDVLSMIGRDMVPNILAIANDAQTNLDVNGQKVVNALTEWDFGCETGLTGNDPVNSPLAGAAEVKQSSGCTAWHEVLDDIDRRLAQDESTKTFPAFVTYFSIMDPSRLKAGDVYWDDVSTGEVEDKYAIIGAAFNEAGGNLVSELGADEAVWPWGRKHGFRLESLLAGLSNFFDVYNNPPGDEDFFANRGGRMTVDVANSGSSGIHGSGPSTRFQCEGSETIQCTIQLPGGQSSHKSSDNYDDLLQLWLSRTPIELVFDIEKAKNEAVATFDLSQ
;
A
#
# COMPACT_ATOMS: atom_id res chain seq x y z
N ASN A 1 -21.73 -10.38 -1.93
CA ASN A 1 -22.96 -10.76 -2.63
C ASN A 1 -23.12 -12.29 -2.58
N ARG A 2 -24.13 -12.81 -1.82
CA ARG A 2 -24.36 -14.26 -1.68
C ARG A 2 -24.67 -14.96 -3.00
N ALA A 3 -25.11 -14.24 -4.01
CA ALA A 3 -25.40 -14.78 -5.33
C ALA A 3 -24.14 -15.27 -6.07
N ASN A 4 -22.98 -14.73 -5.77
CA ASN A 4 -21.71 -15.05 -6.42
C ASN A 4 -20.89 -16.11 -5.65
N GLY A 5 -21.41 -16.63 -4.53
CA GLY A 5 -20.73 -17.68 -3.75
C GLY A 5 -19.64 -17.18 -2.79
N PHE A 6 -19.34 -15.88 -2.76
CA PHE A 6 -18.34 -15.30 -1.88
C PHE A 6 -18.79 -13.95 -1.28
N VAL A 7 -18.08 -13.52 -0.25
CA VAL A 7 -18.25 -12.21 0.39
C VAL A 7 -16.89 -11.55 0.49
N VAL A 8 -16.79 -10.30 0.06
CA VAL A 8 -15.58 -9.47 0.16
C VAL A 8 -15.87 -8.23 0.99
N THR A 9 -14.93 -7.89 1.87
CA THR A 9 -14.93 -6.61 2.60
C THR A 9 -13.50 -6.10 2.73
N ALA A 10 -13.28 -4.84 2.41
CA ALA A 10 -11.99 -4.16 2.49
C ALA A 10 -12.15 -2.69 2.91
N ASN A 11 -12.93 -2.46 3.96
CA ASN A 11 -13.31 -1.12 4.45
C ASN A 11 -14.06 -0.27 3.43
N SER A 12 -14.58 -0.89 2.36
CA SER A 12 -15.37 -0.23 1.33
C SER A 12 -16.85 -0.20 1.71
N ASP A 13 -17.63 0.51 0.90
CA ASP A 13 -19.06 0.59 1.02
C ASP A 13 -19.73 -0.80 1.00
N HIS A 14 -20.51 -1.09 2.04
CA HIS A 14 -21.21 -2.37 2.20
C HIS A 14 -22.38 -2.54 1.24
N THR A 15 -22.93 -1.45 0.75
CA THR A 15 -24.08 -1.44 -0.16
C THR A 15 -23.66 -1.64 -1.61
N GLY A 16 -22.42 -1.28 -1.94
CA GLY A 16 -21.92 -1.21 -3.30
C GLY A 16 -22.36 0.07 -4.03
N ALA A 17 -23.09 0.96 -3.37
CA ALA A 17 -23.64 2.17 -3.96
C ALA A 17 -22.58 3.16 -4.47
N SER A 18 -21.34 3.04 -3.99
CA SER A 18 -20.23 3.92 -4.43
C SER A 18 -19.36 3.32 -5.53
N PHE A 19 -19.63 2.09 -6.00
CA PHE A 19 -18.79 1.46 -7.02
C PHE A 19 -18.85 2.11 -8.40
N ASP A 20 -19.94 2.75 -8.72
CA ASP A 20 -20.09 3.52 -9.97
C ASP A 20 -19.64 4.99 -9.83
N GLY A 21 -19.14 5.36 -8.66
CA GLY A 21 -18.73 6.72 -8.33
C GLY A 21 -19.89 7.66 -7.95
N ASN A 22 -21.12 7.15 -7.79
CA ASN A 22 -22.27 7.94 -7.40
C ASN A 22 -23.08 7.27 -6.28
N PRO A 23 -22.83 7.57 -5.01
CA PRO A 23 -23.49 6.92 -3.87
C PRO A 23 -24.96 7.32 -3.70
N THR A 24 -25.54 8.12 -4.60
CA THR A 24 -26.91 8.65 -4.48
C THR A 24 -27.91 8.09 -5.48
N ASN A 25 -27.47 7.27 -6.45
CA ASN A 25 -28.31 6.77 -7.54
C ASN A 25 -28.84 5.33 -7.38
N ASP A 26 -28.38 4.58 -6.38
CA ASP A 26 -28.69 3.16 -6.18
C ASP A 26 -29.94 2.90 -5.32
N GLY A 27 -30.59 3.94 -4.84
CA GLY A 27 -31.81 3.82 -4.03
C GLY A 27 -31.58 3.33 -2.59
N PHE A 28 -30.35 3.27 -2.13
CA PHE A 28 -30.02 2.97 -0.74
C PHE A 28 -30.11 4.24 0.14
N ALA A 29 -30.41 4.03 1.42
CA ALA A 29 -30.33 5.12 2.40
C ALA A 29 -28.88 5.65 2.46
N PRO A 30 -28.70 6.96 2.72
CA PRO A 30 -27.38 7.54 2.91
C PRO A 30 -26.58 6.72 3.92
N GLN A 31 -25.31 6.48 3.65
CA GLN A 31 -24.45 5.74 4.53
C GLN A 31 -24.33 6.39 5.90
N GLN A 32 -24.25 5.57 6.92
CA GLN A 32 -24.10 6.03 8.30
C GLN A 32 -22.66 6.41 8.66
N THR A 33 -21.71 6.20 7.74
CA THR A 33 -20.31 6.53 7.94
C THR A 33 -19.70 7.06 6.65
N ASP A 34 -18.91 8.10 6.78
CA ASP A 34 -18.07 8.71 5.75
C ASP A 34 -16.64 8.13 5.73
N ASN A 35 -16.32 7.27 6.71
CA ASN A 35 -15.01 6.66 6.83
C ASN A 35 -14.95 5.32 6.07
N ILE A 36 -15.14 5.38 4.77
CA ILE A 36 -15.00 4.23 3.87
C ILE A 36 -13.82 4.47 2.92
N ASN A 37 -13.14 3.38 2.56
CA ASN A 37 -12.14 3.43 1.51
C ASN A 37 -12.79 3.34 0.13
N ALA A 38 -12.21 4.01 -0.85
CA ALA A 38 -12.52 3.76 -2.25
C ALA A 38 -12.38 2.27 -2.58
N GLY A 39 -13.27 1.72 -3.38
CA GLY A 39 -13.45 0.27 -3.59
C GLY A 39 -12.30 -0.50 -4.26
N TYR A 40 -11.13 0.11 -4.48
CA TYR A 40 -10.00 -0.47 -5.22
C TYR A 40 -9.54 -1.83 -4.68
N ARG A 41 -9.34 -1.96 -3.36
CA ARG A 41 -8.96 -3.24 -2.77
C ARG A 41 -10.05 -4.30 -2.94
N THR A 42 -11.31 -3.91 -2.74
CA THR A 42 -12.45 -4.80 -2.94
C THR A 42 -12.52 -5.27 -4.38
N ALA A 43 -12.36 -4.39 -5.35
CA ALA A 43 -12.37 -4.73 -6.77
C ALA A 43 -11.22 -5.71 -7.10
N ARG A 44 -10.01 -5.47 -6.57
CA ARG A 44 -8.88 -6.38 -6.79
C ARG A 44 -9.10 -7.76 -6.16
N ILE A 45 -9.64 -7.82 -4.94
CA ILE A 45 -9.97 -9.10 -4.29
C ILE A 45 -11.00 -9.88 -5.13
N VAL A 46 -12.01 -9.19 -5.66
CA VAL A 46 -13.01 -9.81 -6.56
C VAL A 46 -12.34 -10.37 -7.81
N GLU A 47 -11.48 -9.59 -8.48
CA GLU A 47 -10.71 -10.08 -9.64
C GLU A 47 -9.90 -11.34 -9.31
N LEU A 48 -9.23 -11.37 -8.15
CA LEU A 48 -8.42 -12.51 -7.73
C LEU A 48 -9.28 -13.76 -7.41
N ILE A 49 -10.46 -13.56 -6.83
CA ILE A 49 -11.41 -14.65 -6.58
C ILE A 49 -11.99 -15.17 -7.90
N GLU A 50 -12.38 -14.30 -8.82
CA GLU A 50 -12.99 -14.68 -10.10
C GLU A 50 -11.98 -15.24 -11.11
N ALA A 51 -10.67 -15.06 -10.87
CA ALA A 51 -9.61 -15.61 -11.72
C ALA A 51 -9.49 -17.14 -11.65
N THR A 52 -10.14 -17.81 -10.70
CA THR A 52 -10.10 -19.27 -10.57
C THR A 52 -11.41 -19.82 -9.99
N ASP A 53 -11.84 -20.97 -10.51
CA ASP A 53 -12.96 -21.72 -9.98
C ASP A 53 -12.55 -22.69 -8.84
N GLN A 54 -11.25 -22.82 -8.59
CA GLN A 54 -10.69 -23.72 -7.58
C GLN A 54 -9.88 -22.94 -6.55
N HIS A 55 -10.53 -22.59 -5.45
CA HIS A 55 -9.89 -21.91 -4.33
C HIS A 55 -9.19 -22.92 -3.43
N THR A 56 -7.93 -22.67 -3.20
CA THR A 56 -7.07 -23.43 -2.28
C THR A 56 -6.45 -22.47 -1.28
N ARG A 57 -5.83 -22.99 -0.23
CA ARG A 57 -5.04 -22.16 0.68
C ARG A 57 -3.97 -21.37 -0.06
N ALA A 58 -3.27 -21.99 -1.00
CA ALA A 58 -2.22 -21.31 -1.79
C ALA A 58 -2.76 -20.16 -2.65
N THR A 59 -3.94 -20.31 -3.28
CA THR A 59 -4.56 -19.21 -4.05
C THR A 59 -5.00 -18.07 -3.15
N ASN A 60 -5.48 -18.36 -1.94
CA ASN A 60 -5.85 -17.36 -0.96
C ASN A 60 -4.63 -16.65 -0.36
N GLU A 61 -3.54 -17.37 -0.09
CA GLU A 61 -2.26 -16.79 0.34
C GLU A 61 -1.71 -15.83 -0.71
N ALA A 62 -1.77 -16.21 -1.98
CA ALA A 62 -1.40 -15.32 -3.09
C ALA A 62 -2.30 -14.08 -3.13
N ALA A 63 -3.62 -14.24 -2.94
CA ALA A 63 -4.56 -13.13 -2.97
C ALA A 63 -4.32 -12.12 -1.83
N ILE A 64 -4.14 -12.58 -0.58
CA ILE A 64 -3.88 -11.66 0.55
C ILE A 64 -2.50 -11.01 0.51
N SER A 65 -1.59 -11.54 -0.31
CA SER A 65 -0.24 -11.02 -0.51
C SER A 65 -0.12 -10.23 -1.83
N ASP A 66 -1.24 -9.95 -2.51
CA ASP A 66 -1.22 -9.22 -3.78
C ASP A 66 -0.90 -7.74 -3.56
N VAL A 67 0.05 -7.25 -4.33
CA VAL A 67 0.57 -5.88 -4.25
C VAL A 67 0.30 -5.06 -5.51
N LEU A 68 -0.63 -5.49 -6.36
CA LEU A 68 -1.03 -4.70 -7.52
C LEU A 68 -1.81 -3.45 -7.10
N SER A 69 -1.34 -2.29 -7.54
CA SER A 69 -2.00 -1.00 -7.32
C SER A 69 -3.12 -0.79 -8.34
N MET A 70 -4.36 -1.04 -7.92
CA MET A 70 -5.53 -0.73 -8.75
C MET A 70 -5.65 0.76 -9.06
N ILE A 71 -5.32 1.62 -8.10
CA ILE A 71 -5.29 3.07 -8.31
C ILE A 71 -4.27 3.43 -9.38
N GLY A 72 -3.05 2.87 -9.29
CA GLY A 72 -2.03 3.08 -10.32
C GLY A 72 -2.52 2.63 -11.70
N ARG A 73 -3.13 1.45 -11.77
CA ARG A 73 -3.68 0.91 -13.02
C ARG A 73 -4.72 1.83 -13.67
N ASP A 74 -5.59 2.43 -12.87
CA ASP A 74 -6.67 3.27 -13.37
C ASP A 74 -6.22 4.72 -13.64
N MET A 75 -5.29 5.25 -12.85
CA MET A 75 -4.89 6.67 -12.92
C MET A 75 -3.68 6.92 -13.83
N VAL A 76 -2.67 6.05 -13.78
CA VAL A 76 -1.39 6.31 -14.48
C VAL A 76 -1.57 6.53 -15.98
N PRO A 77 -2.41 5.79 -16.72
CA PRO A 77 -2.62 6.08 -18.15
C PRO A 77 -3.12 7.49 -18.40
N ASN A 78 -4.04 8.01 -17.57
CA ASN A 78 -4.59 9.36 -17.71
C ASN A 78 -3.55 10.43 -17.34
N ILE A 79 -2.80 10.22 -16.27
CA ILE A 79 -1.73 11.13 -15.82
C ILE A 79 -0.63 11.19 -16.88
N LEU A 80 -0.21 10.05 -17.43
CA LEU A 80 0.78 10.01 -18.50
C LEU A 80 0.29 10.69 -19.77
N ALA A 81 -1.01 10.61 -20.09
CA ALA A 81 -1.57 11.35 -21.21
C ALA A 81 -1.44 12.87 -21.03
N ILE A 82 -1.64 13.37 -19.82
CA ILE A 82 -1.43 14.79 -19.49
C ILE A 82 0.06 15.12 -19.48
N ALA A 83 0.90 14.32 -18.87
CA ALA A 83 2.34 14.54 -18.79
C ALA A 83 3.01 14.56 -20.17
N ASN A 84 2.53 13.77 -21.11
CA ASN A 84 3.04 13.72 -22.49
C ASN A 84 2.38 14.77 -23.43
N ASP A 85 1.44 15.58 -22.95
CA ASP A 85 0.83 16.63 -23.76
C ASP A 85 1.86 17.77 -24.00
N ALA A 86 1.80 18.39 -25.16
CA ALA A 86 2.71 19.49 -25.54
C ALA A 86 2.57 20.75 -24.66
N GLN A 87 1.48 20.86 -23.91
CA GLN A 87 1.24 21.96 -22.96
C GLN A 87 1.93 21.73 -21.61
N THR A 88 2.28 20.48 -21.28
CA THR A 88 2.96 20.13 -20.02
C THR A 88 4.45 20.40 -20.13
N ASN A 89 4.97 21.17 -19.19
CA ASN A 89 6.40 21.49 -19.14
C ASN A 89 7.12 20.49 -18.22
N LEU A 90 7.79 19.51 -18.82
CA LEU A 90 8.63 18.55 -18.09
C LEU A 90 10.11 18.90 -18.24
N ASP A 91 10.82 18.90 -17.13
CA ASP A 91 12.27 18.91 -17.11
C ASP A 91 12.86 17.50 -17.30
N VAL A 92 14.18 17.38 -17.25
CA VAL A 92 14.87 16.10 -17.43
C VAL A 92 14.50 15.07 -16.32
N ASN A 93 14.20 15.53 -15.11
CA ASN A 93 13.85 14.67 -13.98
C ASN A 93 12.39 14.23 -14.06
N GLY A 94 11.48 15.13 -14.44
CA GLY A 94 10.07 14.78 -14.71
C GLY A 94 9.94 13.76 -15.84
N GLN A 95 10.78 13.85 -16.89
CA GLN A 95 10.80 12.85 -17.95
C GLN A 95 11.23 11.46 -17.46
N LYS A 96 12.12 11.37 -16.46
CA LYS A 96 12.49 10.09 -15.84
C LYS A 96 11.31 9.43 -15.13
N VAL A 97 10.48 10.22 -14.47
CA VAL A 97 9.24 9.72 -13.85
C VAL A 97 8.28 9.16 -14.92
N VAL A 98 8.12 9.86 -16.05
CA VAL A 98 7.35 9.36 -17.20
C VAL A 98 7.89 8.00 -17.65
N ASN A 99 9.22 7.88 -17.79
CA ASN A 99 9.86 6.63 -18.21
C ASN A 99 9.59 5.49 -17.22
N ALA A 100 9.74 5.74 -15.93
CA ALA A 100 9.50 4.75 -14.88
C ALA A 100 8.05 4.25 -14.86
N LEU A 101 7.08 5.15 -15.08
CA LEU A 101 5.65 4.83 -15.07
C LEU A 101 5.17 4.17 -16.37
N THR A 102 5.81 4.45 -17.52
CA THR A 102 5.32 3.99 -18.84
C THR A 102 5.32 2.46 -18.97
N GLU A 103 6.27 1.78 -18.33
CA GLU A 103 6.41 0.33 -18.40
C GLU A 103 6.13 -0.38 -17.08
N TRP A 104 5.51 0.33 -16.14
CA TRP A 104 5.14 -0.23 -14.85
C TRP A 104 3.91 -1.16 -14.99
N ASP A 105 3.98 -2.35 -14.40
CA ASP A 105 2.92 -3.35 -14.36
C ASP A 105 1.94 -3.18 -13.19
N PHE A 106 2.08 -2.07 -12.47
CA PHE A 106 1.31 -1.69 -11.28
C PHE A 106 1.62 -2.51 -10.02
N GLY A 107 2.65 -3.37 -10.04
CA GLY A 107 3.13 -4.12 -8.89
C GLY A 107 4.00 -3.26 -7.96
N CYS A 108 3.83 -3.44 -6.64
CA CYS A 108 4.59 -2.74 -5.60
C CYS A 108 5.45 -3.72 -4.78
N GLU A 109 6.32 -4.47 -5.46
CA GLU A 109 7.35 -5.27 -4.82
C GLU A 109 8.51 -4.37 -4.34
N THR A 110 9.33 -4.89 -3.41
CA THR A 110 10.42 -4.08 -2.86
C THR A 110 11.54 -3.75 -3.87
N GLY A 111 11.76 -4.60 -4.87
CA GLY A 111 12.92 -4.53 -5.76
C GLY A 111 14.24 -4.91 -5.10
N LEU A 112 14.18 -5.51 -3.90
CA LEU A 112 15.34 -5.95 -3.10
C LEU A 112 15.24 -7.45 -2.81
N THR A 113 16.39 -8.11 -2.70
CA THR A 113 16.44 -9.54 -2.34
C THR A 113 16.30 -9.82 -0.85
N GLY A 114 16.25 -8.78 -0.03
CA GLY A 114 16.11 -8.85 1.43
C GLY A 114 15.37 -7.64 1.99
N ASN A 115 15.29 -7.58 3.31
CA ASN A 115 14.51 -6.57 4.01
C ASN A 115 15.35 -5.39 4.56
N ASP A 116 16.67 -5.39 4.36
CA ASP A 116 17.52 -4.26 4.72
C ASP A 116 17.46 -3.23 3.58
N PRO A 117 16.91 -2.02 3.79
CA PRO A 117 16.74 -1.04 2.73
C PRO A 117 18.08 -0.49 2.21
N VAL A 118 19.15 -0.56 2.99
CA VAL A 118 20.47 -0.01 2.64
C VAL A 118 21.38 -1.08 2.03
N ASN A 119 21.47 -2.24 2.68
CA ASN A 119 22.47 -3.26 2.36
C ASN A 119 21.95 -4.42 1.52
N SER A 120 20.62 -4.62 1.43
CA SER A 120 20.10 -5.70 0.57
C SER A 120 20.46 -5.45 -0.89
N PRO A 121 20.96 -6.46 -1.60
CA PRO A 121 21.17 -6.38 -3.03
C PRO A 121 19.85 -6.11 -3.79
N LEU A 122 19.97 -5.52 -4.96
CA LEU A 122 18.85 -5.41 -5.87
C LEU A 122 18.34 -6.80 -6.29
N ALA A 123 17.05 -6.90 -6.47
CA ALA A 123 16.39 -8.06 -7.08
C ALA A 123 16.75 -8.19 -8.56
N GLY A 124 16.12 -9.11 -9.29
CA GLY A 124 16.29 -9.21 -10.72
C GLY A 124 15.87 -7.93 -11.46
N ALA A 125 16.54 -7.58 -12.56
CA ALA A 125 16.34 -6.32 -13.28
C ALA A 125 14.86 -6.04 -13.65
N ALA A 126 14.09 -7.06 -13.97
CA ALA A 126 12.67 -6.92 -14.28
C ALA A 126 11.87 -6.48 -13.04
N GLU A 127 12.11 -7.08 -11.88
CA GLU A 127 11.44 -6.71 -10.62
C GLU A 127 11.86 -5.30 -10.18
N VAL A 128 13.15 -4.99 -10.25
CA VAL A 128 13.65 -3.64 -9.89
C VAL A 128 12.98 -2.58 -10.73
N LYS A 129 12.82 -2.81 -12.04
CA LYS A 129 12.14 -1.89 -12.96
C LYS A 129 10.68 -1.67 -12.56
N GLN A 130 9.94 -2.73 -12.24
CA GLN A 130 8.56 -2.62 -11.79
C GLN A 130 8.47 -1.93 -10.43
N SER A 131 9.35 -2.25 -9.51
CA SER A 131 9.49 -1.58 -8.23
C SER A 131 9.78 -0.08 -8.37
N SER A 132 10.59 0.32 -9.35
CA SER A 132 10.88 1.73 -9.66
C SER A 132 9.62 2.48 -10.12
N GLY A 133 8.75 1.83 -10.88
CA GLY A 133 7.44 2.38 -11.26
C GLY A 133 6.55 2.63 -10.03
N CYS A 134 6.52 1.69 -9.08
CA CYS A 134 5.78 1.88 -7.82
C CYS A 134 6.33 3.07 -7.02
N THR A 135 7.64 3.21 -6.94
CA THR A 135 8.30 4.35 -6.27
C THR A 135 7.91 5.67 -6.92
N ALA A 136 8.05 5.75 -8.24
CA ALA A 136 7.66 6.93 -9.01
C ALA A 136 6.18 7.28 -8.84
N TRP A 137 5.31 6.27 -8.85
CA TRP A 137 3.88 6.43 -8.65
C TRP A 137 3.54 7.06 -7.29
N HIS A 138 4.09 6.53 -6.19
CA HIS A 138 3.78 7.06 -4.86
C HIS A 138 4.31 8.47 -4.66
N GLU A 139 5.48 8.79 -5.19
CA GLU A 139 6.04 10.14 -5.12
C GLU A 139 5.18 11.16 -5.90
N VAL A 140 4.79 10.82 -7.13
CA VAL A 140 3.90 11.68 -7.94
C VAL A 140 2.53 11.82 -7.30
N LEU A 141 1.97 10.72 -6.76
CA LEU A 141 0.64 10.75 -6.15
C LEU A 141 0.61 11.67 -4.93
N ASP A 142 1.62 11.60 -4.06
CA ASP A 142 1.71 12.46 -2.89
C ASP A 142 1.82 13.94 -3.30
N ASP A 143 2.52 14.23 -4.37
CA ASP A 143 2.69 15.59 -4.88
C ASP A 143 1.41 16.13 -5.54
N ILE A 144 0.71 15.28 -6.31
CA ILE A 144 -0.60 15.63 -6.87
C ILE A 144 -1.61 15.84 -5.74
N ASP A 145 -1.69 14.93 -4.75
CA ASP A 145 -2.57 15.07 -3.59
C ASP A 145 -2.34 16.40 -2.86
N ARG A 146 -1.09 16.79 -2.68
CA ARG A 146 -0.72 18.04 -2.05
C ARG A 146 -1.16 19.25 -2.86
N ARG A 147 -0.97 19.25 -4.18
CA ARG A 147 -1.29 20.38 -5.05
C ARG A 147 -2.78 20.55 -5.29
N LEU A 148 -3.54 19.47 -5.36
CA LEU A 148 -4.99 19.51 -5.61
C LEU A 148 -5.85 19.67 -4.35
N ALA A 149 -5.32 19.42 -3.17
CA ALA A 149 -6.16 19.24 -2.00
C ALA A 149 -5.85 20.16 -0.82
N GLN A 150 -4.68 20.78 -0.77
CA GLN A 150 -4.23 21.47 0.43
C GLN A 150 -4.59 22.96 0.47
N ASP A 151 -4.83 23.57 -0.65
CA ASP A 151 -5.13 25.00 -0.76
C ASP A 151 -6.63 25.29 -0.65
N GLU A 152 -7.48 24.42 -1.15
CA GLU A 152 -8.95 24.57 -1.14
C GLU A 152 -9.58 24.29 0.23
N SER A 153 -8.88 23.61 1.12
CA SER A 153 -9.43 23.15 2.39
C SER A 153 -8.38 23.08 3.50
N THR A 154 -8.72 23.67 4.65
CA THR A 154 -7.99 23.44 5.91
C THR A 154 -8.18 22.03 6.48
N LYS A 155 -9.00 21.21 5.83
CA LYS A 155 -9.21 19.80 6.14
C LYS A 155 -8.64 18.97 5.01
N THR A 156 -7.93 17.90 5.37
CA THR A 156 -7.49 16.88 4.41
C THR A 156 -8.68 16.47 3.55
N PHE A 157 -8.68 16.85 2.30
CA PHE A 157 -9.67 16.33 1.34
C PHE A 157 -9.54 14.82 1.32
N PRO A 158 -10.63 14.07 1.29
CA PRO A 158 -10.51 12.63 1.12
C PRO A 158 -9.76 12.35 -0.19
N ALA A 159 -8.70 11.56 -0.12
CA ALA A 159 -7.88 11.19 -1.28
C ALA A 159 -8.68 10.69 -2.50
N PHE A 160 -9.90 10.21 -2.28
CA PHE A 160 -10.80 9.79 -3.36
C PHE A 160 -11.26 10.94 -4.29
N VAL A 161 -11.32 12.20 -3.81
CA VAL A 161 -11.67 13.34 -4.68
C VAL A 161 -10.58 13.57 -5.72
N THR A 162 -9.32 13.52 -5.31
CA THR A 162 -8.17 13.55 -6.22
C THR A 162 -8.26 12.40 -7.22
N TYR A 163 -8.55 11.19 -6.77
CA TYR A 163 -8.63 10.01 -7.63
C TYR A 163 -9.73 10.16 -8.69
N PHE A 164 -10.94 10.57 -8.31
CA PHE A 164 -12.02 10.80 -9.26
C PHE A 164 -11.72 11.94 -10.24
N SER A 165 -11.09 12.99 -9.76
CA SER A 165 -10.75 14.16 -10.59
C SER A 165 -9.77 13.81 -11.71
N ILE A 166 -8.82 12.91 -11.44
CA ILE A 166 -7.81 12.48 -12.40
C ILE A 166 -8.30 11.33 -13.28
N MET A 167 -9.08 10.39 -12.72
CA MET A 167 -9.59 9.23 -13.45
C MET A 167 -10.56 9.59 -14.57
N ASP A 168 -11.32 10.66 -14.39
CA ASP A 168 -12.23 11.15 -15.43
C ASP A 168 -11.87 12.58 -15.84
N PRO A 169 -10.88 12.74 -16.72
CA PRO A 169 -10.48 14.06 -17.20
C PRO A 169 -11.60 14.80 -17.96
N SER A 170 -12.71 14.13 -18.30
CA SER A 170 -13.91 14.78 -18.85
C SER A 170 -14.73 15.51 -17.78
N ARG A 171 -14.60 15.15 -16.51
CA ARG A 171 -15.27 15.81 -15.38
C ARG A 171 -14.57 17.09 -14.95
N LEU A 172 -13.25 17.16 -15.10
CA LEU A 172 -12.46 18.36 -14.82
C LEU A 172 -11.88 18.91 -16.12
N LYS A 173 -12.33 20.07 -16.52
CA LYS A 173 -11.73 20.83 -17.62
C LYS A 173 -10.32 21.29 -17.23
N ALA A 174 -9.48 21.59 -18.21
CA ALA A 174 -8.10 22.00 -17.98
C ALA A 174 -7.97 23.17 -16.99
N GLY A 175 -8.91 24.11 -17.00
CA GLY A 175 -8.92 25.27 -16.09
C GLY A 175 -10.00 25.16 -15.01
N ASP A 176 -10.28 23.97 -14.48
CA ASP A 176 -11.20 23.82 -13.34
C ASP A 176 -10.53 24.33 -12.07
N VAL A 177 -11.32 24.85 -11.14
CA VAL A 177 -10.86 25.45 -9.87
C VAL A 177 -9.97 24.53 -9.05
N TYR A 178 -10.15 23.22 -9.12
CA TYR A 178 -9.31 22.24 -8.40
C TYR A 178 -7.89 22.11 -8.93
N TRP A 179 -7.59 22.69 -10.09
CA TRP A 179 -6.23 22.72 -10.63
C TRP A 179 -5.48 24.01 -10.29
N ASP A 180 -6.17 25.01 -9.73
CA ASP A 180 -5.60 26.27 -9.35
C ASP A 180 -5.03 26.20 -7.93
N ASP A 181 -3.73 26.28 -7.77
CA ASP A 181 -3.07 26.42 -6.47
C ASP A 181 -3.24 27.86 -5.98
N VAL A 182 -4.30 28.14 -5.23
CA VAL A 182 -4.63 29.49 -4.75
C VAL A 182 -3.58 30.08 -3.81
N SER A 183 -2.56 29.33 -3.42
CA SER A 183 -1.41 29.84 -2.68
C SER A 183 -0.41 30.59 -3.57
N THR A 184 -0.51 30.42 -4.89
CA THR A 184 0.26 31.15 -5.88
C THR A 184 -0.46 32.43 -6.36
N GLY A 185 0.16 33.22 -7.19
CA GLY A 185 -0.46 34.40 -7.79
C GLY A 185 -0.91 34.19 -9.24
N GLU A 186 -0.72 32.98 -9.74
CA GLU A 186 -1.05 32.55 -11.10
C GLU A 186 -2.20 31.57 -11.03
N VAL A 187 -2.98 31.45 -12.07
CA VAL A 187 -4.06 30.45 -12.20
C VAL A 187 -3.50 29.28 -12.96
N GLU A 188 -3.31 28.18 -12.28
CA GLU A 188 -2.80 26.95 -12.87
C GLU A 188 -3.90 26.14 -13.55
N ASP A 189 -3.45 25.24 -14.42
CA ASP A 189 -4.28 24.21 -15.04
C ASP A 189 -3.71 22.81 -14.82
N LYS A 190 -4.40 21.80 -15.29
CA LYS A 190 -3.93 20.40 -15.12
C LYS A 190 -2.54 20.15 -15.71
N TYR A 191 -2.14 20.86 -16.74
CA TYR A 191 -0.83 20.69 -17.38
C TYR A 191 0.27 21.29 -16.51
N ALA A 192 0.00 22.44 -15.91
CA ALA A 192 0.92 23.09 -14.99
C ALA A 192 1.11 22.25 -13.72
N ILE A 193 0.01 21.79 -13.10
CA ILE A 193 0.04 21.02 -11.86
C ILE A 193 0.70 19.64 -12.07
N ILE A 194 0.33 18.90 -13.11
CA ILE A 194 0.95 17.60 -13.40
C ILE A 194 2.42 17.76 -13.78
N GLY A 195 2.76 18.77 -14.58
CA GLY A 195 4.16 19.06 -14.90
C GLY A 195 4.99 19.37 -13.67
N ALA A 196 4.49 20.21 -12.78
CA ALA A 196 5.16 20.55 -11.52
C ALA A 196 5.34 19.32 -10.62
N ALA A 197 4.29 18.49 -10.48
CA ALA A 197 4.34 17.26 -9.68
C ALA A 197 5.39 16.27 -10.21
N PHE A 198 5.44 16.05 -11.51
CA PHE A 198 6.43 15.16 -12.12
C PHE A 198 7.86 15.68 -11.97
N ASN A 199 8.07 16.99 -12.15
CA ASN A 199 9.39 17.59 -12.02
C ASN A 199 9.89 17.53 -10.56
N GLU A 200 9.03 17.83 -9.59
CA GLU A 200 9.37 17.75 -8.16
C GLU A 200 9.64 16.30 -7.73
N ALA A 201 8.74 15.38 -8.05
CA ALA A 201 8.92 13.96 -7.78
C ALA A 201 10.22 13.42 -8.39
N GLY A 202 10.49 13.74 -9.65
CA GLY A 202 11.72 13.34 -10.33
C GLY A 202 12.97 13.95 -9.70
N GLY A 203 12.92 15.20 -9.28
CA GLY A 203 14.01 15.88 -8.56
C GLY A 203 14.33 15.19 -7.23
N ASN A 204 13.31 14.86 -6.44
CA ASN A 204 13.43 14.15 -5.18
C ASN A 204 14.04 12.76 -5.38
N LEU A 205 13.50 11.98 -6.32
CA LEU A 205 13.97 10.61 -6.60
C LEU A 205 15.42 10.60 -7.10
N VAL A 206 15.80 11.52 -7.99
CA VAL A 206 17.18 11.64 -8.44
C VAL A 206 18.12 12.00 -7.29
N SER A 207 17.70 12.89 -6.40
CA SER A 207 18.50 13.28 -5.22
C SER A 207 18.68 12.14 -4.23
N GLU A 208 17.65 11.34 -3.99
CA GLU A 208 17.64 10.29 -2.96
C GLU A 208 18.18 8.95 -3.48
N LEU A 209 17.79 8.55 -4.69
CA LEU A 209 18.04 7.22 -5.22
C LEU A 209 19.02 7.21 -6.40
N GLY A 210 19.37 8.39 -6.94
CA GLY A 210 20.28 8.52 -8.07
C GLY A 210 19.60 8.74 -9.41
N ALA A 211 20.43 9.02 -10.43
CA ALA A 211 19.97 9.51 -11.73
C ALA A 211 19.39 8.45 -12.68
N ASP A 212 19.46 7.17 -12.33
CA ASP A 212 18.97 6.07 -13.16
C ASP A 212 17.58 5.61 -12.66
N GLU A 213 16.54 6.02 -13.37
CA GLU A 213 15.15 5.71 -13.05
C GLU A 213 14.80 4.21 -13.12
N ALA A 214 15.64 3.40 -13.76
CA ALA A 214 15.45 1.95 -13.79
C ALA A 214 15.86 1.26 -12.46
N VAL A 215 16.47 2.01 -11.54
CA VAL A 215 16.97 1.49 -10.25
C VAL A 215 16.53 2.36 -9.07
N TRP A 216 15.25 2.70 -9.02
CA TRP A 216 14.59 3.34 -7.89
C TRP A 216 13.75 2.33 -7.08
N PRO A 217 14.34 1.32 -6.43
CA PRO A 217 13.57 0.25 -5.82
C PRO A 217 12.72 0.74 -4.65
N TRP A 218 11.46 0.35 -4.61
CA TRP A 218 10.47 0.75 -3.62
C TRP A 218 10.92 0.48 -2.18
N GLY A 219 11.57 -0.66 -1.95
CA GLY A 219 12.06 -1.04 -0.63
C GLY A 219 13.16 -0.13 -0.05
N ARG A 220 13.71 0.80 -0.82
CA ARG A 220 14.63 1.83 -0.28
C ARG A 220 13.90 3.06 0.25
N LYS A 221 12.66 3.26 -0.12
CA LYS A 221 11.79 4.37 0.35
C LYS A 221 10.64 3.90 1.22
N HIS A 222 10.25 2.66 1.09
CA HIS A 222 9.08 2.12 1.76
C HIS A 222 9.43 0.96 2.66
N GLY A 223 8.97 1.04 3.89
CA GLY A 223 9.31 0.05 4.86
C GLY A 223 8.37 -0.05 6.04
N PHE A 224 8.65 -1.06 6.86
CA PHE A 224 7.91 -1.39 8.06
C PHE A 224 8.79 -1.27 9.30
N ARG A 225 8.22 -0.71 10.36
CA ARG A 225 8.88 -0.57 11.66
C ARG A 225 7.89 -0.93 12.77
N LEU A 226 8.31 -1.74 13.72
CA LEU A 226 7.60 -1.93 14.96
C LEU A 226 8.09 -0.89 15.98
N GLU A 227 7.27 0.12 16.22
CA GLU A 227 7.60 1.15 17.18
C GLU A 227 7.06 0.79 18.56
N SER A 228 7.86 1.04 19.59
CA SER A 228 7.41 0.96 20.95
C SER A 228 6.30 1.98 21.21
N LEU A 229 5.20 1.55 21.80
CA LEU A 229 4.11 2.46 22.21
C LEU A 229 4.57 3.54 23.19
N LEU A 230 5.73 3.37 23.83
CA LEU A 230 6.30 4.28 24.81
C LEU A 230 7.44 5.14 24.23
N ALA A 231 7.87 4.93 22.98
CA ALA A 231 8.95 5.70 22.35
C ALA A 231 8.70 7.20 22.38
N GLY A 232 7.45 7.63 22.15
CA GLY A 232 7.07 9.03 22.24
C GLY A 232 7.11 9.67 23.65
N LEU A 233 7.32 8.87 24.70
CA LEU A 233 7.46 9.36 26.07
C LEU A 233 8.92 9.58 26.48
N SER A 234 9.85 8.82 25.95
CA SER A 234 11.28 8.92 26.23
C SER A 234 12.08 8.03 25.30
N ASN A 235 13.20 8.53 24.80
CA ASN A 235 14.20 7.77 24.01
C ASN A 235 14.73 6.52 24.75
N PHE A 236 14.51 6.42 26.06
CA PHE A 236 14.79 5.18 26.81
C PHE A 236 14.04 3.97 26.26
N PHE A 237 12.86 4.19 25.66
CA PHE A 237 12.03 3.12 25.11
C PHE A 237 12.32 2.80 23.63
N ASP A 238 13.20 3.56 22.97
CA ASP A 238 13.58 3.32 21.57
C ASP A 238 14.31 1.97 21.40
N VAL A 239 14.89 1.44 22.47
CA VAL A 239 15.47 0.10 22.47
C VAL A 239 14.43 -1.00 22.16
N TYR A 240 13.15 -0.72 22.32
CA TYR A 240 12.06 -1.64 21.98
C TYR A 240 11.56 -1.48 20.56
N ASN A 241 12.04 -0.48 19.82
CA ASN A 241 11.78 -0.38 18.39
C ASN A 241 12.49 -1.51 17.64
N ASN A 242 11.87 -1.96 16.55
CA ASN A 242 12.46 -2.98 15.69
C ASN A 242 12.25 -2.59 14.21
N PRO A 243 13.31 -2.28 13.45
CA PRO A 243 14.73 -2.24 13.89
C PRO A 243 14.95 -1.14 14.94
N PRO A 244 16.01 -1.28 15.77
CA PRO A 244 16.36 -0.25 16.74
C PRO A 244 16.94 0.99 16.03
N GLY A 245 16.75 2.17 16.64
CA GLY A 245 17.16 3.46 16.06
C GLY A 245 15.98 4.22 15.43
N ASP A 246 16.17 5.47 15.05
CA ASP A 246 15.06 6.32 14.57
C ASP A 246 14.90 6.31 13.05
N GLU A 247 15.95 5.93 12.30
CA GLU A 247 15.98 6.00 10.83
C GLU A 247 15.85 4.65 10.13
N ASP A 248 16.01 3.55 10.88
CA ASP A 248 16.01 2.22 10.30
C ASP A 248 14.60 1.63 10.19
N PHE A 249 14.34 0.99 9.07
CA PHE A 249 13.12 0.23 8.82
C PHE A 249 13.46 -1.05 8.05
N PHE A 250 12.53 -1.99 8.01
CA PHE A 250 12.62 -3.14 7.11
C PHE A 250 11.92 -2.81 5.80
N ALA A 251 12.58 -3.00 4.67
CA ALA A 251 11.94 -2.88 3.37
C ALA A 251 10.69 -3.76 3.31
N ASN A 252 9.56 -3.17 2.91
CA ASN A 252 8.28 -3.85 2.87
C ASN A 252 7.61 -3.63 1.52
N ARG A 253 6.89 -4.63 1.04
CA ARG A 253 6.12 -4.60 -0.20
C ARG A 253 4.72 -4.03 0.04
N GLY A 254 3.99 -3.81 -1.06
CA GLY A 254 2.67 -3.21 -1.02
C GLY A 254 2.73 -1.69 -0.99
N GLY A 255 1.59 -1.07 -0.97
CA GLY A 255 1.47 0.38 -0.99
C GLY A 255 0.05 0.83 -0.69
N ARG A 256 -0.25 2.05 -1.06
CA ARG A 256 -1.58 2.63 -0.87
C ARG A 256 -2.62 1.86 -1.69
N MET A 257 -3.64 1.33 -1.02
CA MET A 257 -4.76 0.61 -1.62
C MET A 257 -4.43 -0.69 -2.36
N THR A 258 -3.26 -1.28 -2.19
CA THR A 258 -3.02 -2.68 -2.59
C THR A 258 -3.79 -3.64 -1.67
N VAL A 259 -3.98 -4.89 -2.04
CA VAL A 259 -4.67 -5.87 -1.16
C VAL A 259 -3.81 -6.13 0.08
N ASP A 260 -2.53 -6.43 -0.09
CA ASP A 260 -1.53 -6.38 0.98
C ASP A 260 -1.17 -4.91 1.24
N VAL A 261 -2.11 -4.19 1.86
CA VAL A 261 -2.01 -2.75 2.02
C VAL A 261 -0.90 -2.37 3.00
N ALA A 262 -0.07 -1.44 2.57
CA ALA A 262 1.00 -0.87 3.37
C ALA A 262 0.96 0.67 3.20
N ASN A 263 -0.06 1.30 3.81
CA ASN A 263 -0.22 2.74 3.70
C ASN A 263 0.91 3.45 4.44
N SER A 264 1.58 4.33 3.74
CA SER A 264 2.59 5.24 4.28
C SER A 264 2.22 6.68 3.97
N GLY A 265 2.65 7.60 4.82
CA GLY A 265 2.70 9.02 4.48
C GLY A 265 4.00 9.35 3.74
N SER A 266 4.33 10.64 3.68
CA SER A 266 5.56 11.15 3.04
C SER A 266 6.87 10.58 3.61
N SER A 267 6.84 10.00 4.81
CA SER A 267 8.01 9.31 5.40
C SER A 267 8.33 7.97 4.74
N GLY A 268 7.43 7.40 3.92
CA GLY A 268 7.56 6.06 3.38
C GLY A 268 7.35 4.92 4.39
N ILE A 269 7.22 5.23 5.67
CA ILE A 269 7.03 4.21 6.72
C ILE A 269 5.59 3.74 6.77
N HIS A 270 5.40 2.44 6.71
CA HIS A 270 4.10 1.77 6.80
C HIS A 270 3.46 2.04 8.16
N GLY A 271 2.50 2.94 8.19
CA GLY A 271 1.78 3.35 9.40
C GLY A 271 0.41 2.69 9.56
N SER A 272 -0.15 2.11 8.50
CA SER A 272 -1.47 1.48 8.52
C SER A 272 -1.56 0.37 7.49
N GLY A 273 -1.99 -0.82 7.94
CA GLY A 273 -2.17 -2.01 7.13
C GLY A 273 -2.54 -3.24 7.97
N PRO A 274 -2.63 -4.45 7.40
CA PRO A 274 -2.92 -5.66 8.14
C PRO A 274 -1.74 -6.04 9.03
N SER A 275 -1.95 -6.10 10.34
CA SER A 275 -0.97 -6.69 11.26
C SER A 275 -1.03 -8.21 11.20
N THR A 276 -2.21 -8.77 11.23
CA THR A 276 -2.45 -10.22 11.21
C THR A 276 -2.99 -10.64 9.85
N ARG A 277 -2.36 -11.64 9.23
CA ARG A 277 -2.93 -12.36 8.08
C ARG A 277 -3.35 -13.73 8.54
N PHE A 278 -4.62 -14.02 8.43
CA PHE A 278 -5.22 -15.26 8.96
C PHE A 278 -6.06 -15.92 7.88
N GLN A 279 -5.90 -17.23 7.72
CA GLN A 279 -6.66 -18.02 6.76
C GLN A 279 -7.08 -19.34 7.37
N CYS A 280 -8.26 -19.81 7.00
CA CYS A 280 -8.72 -21.15 7.33
C CYS A 280 -9.34 -21.82 6.10
N GLU A 281 -9.06 -23.09 5.94
CA GLU A 281 -9.71 -23.97 4.99
C GLU A 281 -10.75 -24.82 5.74
N GLY A 282 -12.01 -24.75 5.26
CA GLY A 282 -13.10 -25.55 5.77
C GLY A 282 -13.06 -26.94 5.17
N SER A 283 -12.57 -27.91 5.92
CA SER A 283 -12.54 -29.33 5.58
C SER A 283 -13.02 -30.19 6.79
N GLU A 284 -12.99 -31.50 6.70
CA GLU A 284 -13.28 -32.36 7.86
C GLU A 284 -12.36 -32.07 9.05
N THR A 285 -11.11 -31.68 8.75
CA THR A 285 -10.18 -31.16 9.75
C THR A 285 -9.84 -29.71 9.36
N ILE A 286 -10.19 -28.76 10.24
CA ILE A 286 -9.91 -27.35 10.03
C ILE A 286 -8.39 -27.14 9.95
N GLN A 287 -7.94 -26.51 8.88
CA GLN A 287 -6.55 -26.11 8.68
C GLN A 287 -6.47 -24.59 8.60
N CYS A 288 -5.76 -23.99 9.53
CA CYS A 288 -5.56 -22.54 9.54
C CYS A 288 -4.08 -22.17 9.55
N THR A 289 -3.80 -21.01 9.00
CA THR A 289 -2.49 -20.37 9.06
C THR A 289 -2.61 -18.95 9.57
N ILE A 290 -1.53 -18.47 10.17
CA ILE A 290 -1.44 -17.10 10.67
C ILE A 290 -0.07 -16.50 10.36
N GLN A 291 -0.03 -15.18 10.18
CA GLN A 291 1.20 -14.38 10.13
C GLN A 291 1.03 -13.22 11.11
N LEU A 292 2.03 -12.98 11.93
CA LEU A 292 2.07 -11.89 12.91
C LEU A 292 3.36 -11.09 12.74
N PRO A 293 3.33 -9.75 12.88
CA PRO A 293 4.48 -8.88 12.60
C PRO A 293 5.55 -8.86 13.71
N GLY A 294 5.30 -9.48 14.83
CA GLY A 294 6.23 -9.54 15.96
C GLY A 294 6.34 -10.94 16.52
N GLY A 295 6.81 -11.06 17.76
CA GLY A 295 6.80 -12.31 18.50
C GLY A 295 5.67 -12.36 19.52
N GLN A 296 5.64 -13.43 20.32
CA GLN A 296 4.63 -13.65 21.38
C GLN A 296 5.08 -13.13 22.75
N SER A 297 6.27 -12.55 22.87
CA SER A 297 6.81 -11.96 24.09
C SER A 297 6.92 -10.44 23.97
N SER A 298 6.53 -9.72 25.01
CA SER A 298 6.79 -8.28 25.13
C SER A 298 8.18 -7.98 25.70
N HIS A 299 8.96 -8.99 26.05
CA HIS A 299 10.28 -8.82 26.66
C HIS A 299 11.38 -8.95 25.63
N LYS A 300 12.12 -7.85 25.36
CA LYS A 300 13.13 -7.76 24.31
C LYS A 300 14.25 -8.84 24.39
N SER A 301 14.59 -9.31 25.59
CA SER A 301 15.60 -10.39 25.75
C SER A 301 15.02 -11.80 25.60
N SER A 302 13.76 -11.94 25.24
CA SER A 302 13.15 -13.23 24.91
C SER A 302 13.42 -13.56 23.45
N ASP A 303 13.73 -14.82 23.17
CA ASP A 303 13.86 -15.32 21.80
C ASP A 303 12.55 -15.22 21.01
N ASN A 304 11.40 -15.05 21.71
CA ASN A 304 10.09 -14.88 21.11
C ASN A 304 9.63 -13.41 21.07
N TYR A 305 10.56 -12.46 21.06
CA TYR A 305 10.20 -11.03 20.97
C TYR A 305 9.85 -10.62 19.52
N ASP A 306 10.62 -11.09 18.56
CA ASP A 306 10.52 -10.75 17.14
C ASP A 306 10.72 -11.92 16.17
N ASP A 307 10.63 -13.14 16.69
CA ASP A 307 10.88 -14.39 15.95
C ASP A 307 9.92 -14.58 14.76
N LEU A 308 8.74 -13.94 14.77
CA LEU A 308 7.77 -14.01 13.68
C LEU A 308 7.90 -12.88 12.65
N LEU A 309 8.71 -11.85 12.94
CA LEU A 309 8.83 -10.66 12.09
C LEU A 309 9.30 -11.00 10.66
N GLN A 310 10.36 -11.80 10.53
CA GLN A 310 10.88 -12.18 9.22
C GLN A 310 9.91 -13.06 8.43
N LEU A 311 9.14 -13.89 9.10
CA LEU A 311 8.05 -14.67 8.48
C LEU A 311 6.93 -13.76 7.99
N TRP A 312 6.59 -12.72 8.76
CA TRP A 312 5.58 -11.75 8.37
C TRP A 312 6.02 -10.90 7.18
N LEU A 313 7.27 -10.42 7.16
CA LEU A 313 7.85 -9.66 6.05
C LEU A 313 7.93 -10.48 4.77
N SER A 314 8.28 -11.76 4.87
CA SER A 314 8.35 -12.68 3.72
C SER A 314 7.01 -13.32 3.33
N ARG A 315 5.91 -12.98 4.03
CA ARG A 315 4.57 -13.60 3.84
C ARG A 315 4.59 -15.13 4.02
N THR A 316 5.47 -15.62 4.86
CA THR A 316 5.54 -17.05 5.20
C THR A 316 4.60 -17.34 6.36
N PRO A 317 3.50 -18.08 6.16
CA PRO A 317 2.55 -18.37 7.21
C PRO A 317 3.05 -19.48 8.12
N ILE A 318 2.60 -19.47 9.38
CA ILE A 318 2.75 -20.56 10.33
C ILE A 318 1.41 -21.31 10.49
N GLU A 319 1.46 -22.62 10.62
CA GLU A 319 0.27 -23.44 10.83
C GLU A 319 -0.22 -23.31 12.27
N LEU A 320 -1.55 -23.20 12.41
CA LEU A 320 -2.22 -23.32 13.70
C LEU A 320 -2.66 -24.74 13.91
N VAL A 321 -2.34 -25.29 15.08
CA VAL A 321 -2.65 -26.68 15.42
C VAL A 321 -3.99 -26.73 16.15
N PHE A 322 -5.01 -27.32 15.50
CA PHE A 322 -6.34 -27.54 16.09
C PHE A 322 -6.55 -28.98 16.56
N ASP A 323 -5.64 -29.89 16.23
CA ASP A 323 -5.66 -31.27 16.71
C ASP A 323 -5.03 -31.34 18.10
N ILE A 324 -5.82 -31.83 19.09
CA ILE A 324 -5.39 -31.91 20.51
C ILE A 324 -4.22 -32.87 20.70
N GLU A 325 -4.20 -33.99 20.00
CA GLU A 325 -3.11 -34.96 20.14
C GLU A 325 -1.81 -34.43 19.47
N LYS A 326 -1.94 -33.79 18.31
CA LYS A 326 -0.82 -33.09 17.69
C LYS A 326 -0.29 -31.99 18.60
N ALA A 327 -1.17 -31.15 19.16
CA ALA A 327 -0.78 -30.09 20.09
C ALA A 327 -0.05 -30.62 21.32
N LYS A 328 -0.51 -31.74 21.92
CA LYS A 328 0.18 -32.40 23.04
C LYS A 328 1.56 -32.93 22.65
N ASN A 329 1.69 -33.50 21.45
CA ASN A 329 2.95 -34.07 20.98
C ASN A 329 3.99 -33.02 20.61
N GLU A 330 3.57 -31.86 20.18
CA GLU A 330 4.43 -30.73 19.78
C GLU A 330 4.64 -29.71 20.90
N ALA A 331 3.96 -29.87 22.04
CA ALA A 331 4.07 -28.96 23.18
C ALA A 331 5.49 -28.99 23.79
N VAL A 332 6.11 -27.83 23.91
CA VAL A 332 7.40 -27.65 24.57
C VAL A 332 7.28 -27.54 26.10
N ALA A 333 6.08 -27.22 26.59
CA ALA A 333 5.76 -27.16 28.02
C ALA A 333 4.27 -27.44 28.25
N THR A 334 3.93 -27.97 29.39
CA THR A 334 2.55 -28.22 29.83
C THR A 334 2.36 -27.61 31.23
N PHE A 335 1.23 -26.94 31.43
CA PHE A 335 0.83 -26.39 32.71
C PHE A 335 -0.46 -27.05 33.17
N ASP A 336 -0.43 -27.65 34.35
CA ASP A 336 -1.63 -28.18 35.00
C ASP A 336 -2.24 -27.11 35.93
N LEU A 337 -3.48 -26.71 35.60
CA LEU A 337 -4.24 -25.81 36.46
C LEU A 337 -5.02 -26.65 37.45
N SER A 338 -4.57 -26.68 38.71
CA SER A 338 -5.34 -27.24 39.84
C SER A 338 -6.21 -26.16 40.46
N GLN A 339 -7.46 -26.52 40.81
CA GLN A 339 -8.35 -25.67 41.59
C GLN A 339 -7.87 -25.57 43.04
#